data_a414a362b4f6b71b417e79e8880b51b4
#
_entry.id   a414a362b4f6b71b417e79e8880b51b4
#
_cell.length_a   1.000
_cell.length_b   1.000
_cell.length_c   1.000
_cell.angle_alpha   90.00
_cell.angle_beta   90.00
_cell.angle_gamma   90.00
#
_symmetry.space_group_name_H-M   'P 1'
#
loop_
_entity.id
_entity.type
_entity.pdbx_description
1 polymer ?
#
loop_
_entity_poly.entity_id
_entity_poly.type
_entity_poly.pdbx_seq_one_letter_code
_entity_poly.pdbx_strand_id
1 'polypeptide(L)'
;MEDIKNILAENKNSMENIFKDKVKIPEKINSDIITERPDVKYYLMMIEAQKEHLKAAEADFYPQFSINGSYGFEAVNFNNLIKKGSLLGFIGPSIYLPIFHEGSIRSNYKIAGMNVNIFIEEYNKAVINAYNDIDNELYKTKTLKKSLEDKQPLYLAEAEKNFLNNRKTLDENKTKLNIGTVSKYDYLLKKYNFTNSSLEDKQIHFKFYVQQINLINSIGGAYKE
;
A
#
# COMPACT_ATOMS: atom_id res chain seq x y z
N MET A 1 28.33 0.17 28.52
CA MET A 1 28.61 1.34 27.62
C MET A 1 29.28 0.91 26.32
N GLU A 2 30.05 -0.17 26.34
CA GLU A 2 30.69 -0.78 25.15
C GLU A 2 29.68 -1.47 24.24
N ASP A 3 28.68 -2.16 24.79
CA ASP A 3 27.61 -2.83 24.03
C ASP A 3 26.77 -1.86 23.21
N ILE A 4 26.47 -0.66 23.74
CA ILE A 4 25.70 0.36 23.01
C ILE A 4 26.53 0.92 21.84
N LYS A 5 27.84 1.04 21.97
CA LYS A 5 28.72 1.49 20.89
C LYS A 5 28.80 0.44 19.77
N ASN A 6 28.83 -0.83 20.11
CA ASN A 6 28.87 -1.93 19.15
C ASN A 6 27.54 -2.05 18.39
N ILE A 7 26.40 -1.95 19.08
CA ILE A 7 25.07 -1.92 18.47
C ILE A 7 24.91 -0.70 17.54
N LEU A 8 25.42 0.47 17.92
CA LEU A 8 25.39 1.67 17.08
C LEU A 8 26.31 1.56 15.86
N ALA A 9 27.45 0.88 15.98
CA ALA A 9 28.38 0.66 14.88
C ALA A 9 27.84 -0.38 13.88
N GLU A 10 27.24 -1.48 14.34
CA GLU A 10 26.57 -2.48 13.49
C GLU A 10 25.36 -1.89 12.76
N ASN A 11 24.51 -1.13 13.44
CA ASN A 11 23.38 -0.44 12.82
C ASN A 11 23.81 0.61 11.80
N LYS A 12 24.95 1.28 12.02
CA LYS A 12 25.50 2.25 11.06
C LYS A 12 25.90 1.57 9.74
N ASN A 13 26.62 0.44 9.81
CA ASN A 13 27.05 -0.31 8.63
C ASN A 13 25.86 -0.95 7.90
N SER A 14 24.86 -1.42 8.62
CA SER A 14 23.60 -1.96 8.03
C SER A 14 22.81 -0.87 7.31
N MET A 15 22.66 0.31 7.90
CA MET A 15 22.00 1.45 7.25
C MET A 15 22.76 1.92 6.00
N GLU A 16 24.09 2.08 6.07
CA GLU A 16 24.87 2.51 4.91
C GLU A 16 24.80 1.53 3.74
N ASN A 17 24.65 0.23 4.00
CA ASN A 17 24.47 -0.77 2.96
C ASN A 17 23.05 -0.77 2.36
N ILE A 18 21.99 -0.61 3.16
CA ILE A 18 20.62 -0.44 2.69
C ILE A 18 20.49 0.79 1.78
N PHE A 19 21.26 1.84 2.04
CA PHE A 19 21.22 3.09 1.29
C PHE A 19 22.10 3.12 0.03
N LYS A 20 22.89 2.08 -0.24
CA LYS A 20 23.74 1.98 -1.44
C LYS A 20 22.98 1.51 -2.69
N ASP A 21 21.88 0.77 -2.51
CA ASP A 21 21.04 0.35 -3.63
C ASP A 21 20.22 1.53 -4.15
N LYS A 22 20.71 2.12 -5.22
CA LYS A 22 19.98 3.20 -5.92
C LYS A 22 18.73 2.59 -6.54
N VAL A 23 17.57 2.91 -5.99
CA VAL A 23 16.30 2.62 -6.63
C VAL A 23 16.26 3.35 -7.98
N LYS A 24 16.13 2.62 -9.07
CA LYS A 24 16.00 3.22 -10.40
C LYS A 24 14.64 3.91 -10.49
N ILE A 25 14.67 5.21 -10.76
CA ILE A 25 13.49 6.02 -10.92
C ILE A 25 13.07 5.92 -12.38
N PRO A 26 11.83 5.47 -12.69
CA PRO A 26 11.36 5.41 -14.07
C PRO A 26 11.30 6.83 -14.67
N GLU A 27 11.80 6.97 -15.89
CA GLU A 27 11.76 8.27 -16.58
C GLU A 27 10.36 8.61 -17.09
N LYS A 28 9.57 7.59 -17.40
CA LYS A 28 8.18 7.70 -17.90
C LYS A 28 7.29 6.68 -17.19
N ILE A 29 6.02 7.06 -17.00
CA ILE A 29 4.98 6.18 -16.48
C ILE A 29 4.40 5.42 -17.68
N ASN A 30 4.61 4.09 -17.73
CA ASN A 30 3.93 3.23 -18.69
C ASN A 30 2.51 2.92 -18.20
N SER A 31 1.56 2.82 -19.14
CA SER A 31 0.18 2.40 -18.84
C SER A 31 0.11 1.05 -18.09
N ASP A 32 1.05 0.16 -18.40
CA ASP A 32 1.14 -1.17 -17.78
C ASP A 32 1.36 -1.10 -16.26
N ILE A 33 2.11 -0.11 -15.80
CA ILE A 33 2.35 0.12 -14.37
C ILE A 33 1.04 0.42 -13.63
N ILE A 34 0.15 1.21 -14.25
CA ILE A 34 -1.14 1.58 -13.67
C ILE A 34 -2.05 0.35 -13.57
N THR A 35 -2.11 -0.47 -14.63
CA THR A 35 -2.96 -1.67 -14.68
C THR A 35 -2.47 -2.79 -13.75
N GLU A 36 -1.18 -2.81 -13.42
CA GLU A 36 -0.59 -3.75 -12.47
C GLU A 36 -0.90 -3.41 -10.99
N ARG A 37 -1.35 -2.20 -10.69
CA ARG A 37 -1.68 -1.79 -9.32
C ARG A 37 -2.80 -2.65 -8.74
N PRO A 38 -2.66 -3.11 -7.47
CA PRO A 38 -3.66 -3.95 -6.81
C PRO A 38 -5.05 -3.31 -6.68
N ASP A 39 -5.11 -1.99 -6.45
CA ASP A 39 -6.36 -1.23 -6.34
C ASP A 39 -7.10 -1.14 -7.68
N VAL A 40 -6.38 -0.95 -8.80
CA VAL A 40 -6.95 -0.95 -10.16
C VAL A 40 -7.43 -2.35 -10.54
N LYS A 41 -6.63 -3.39 -10.27
CA LYS A 41 -7.02 -4.79 -10.49
C LYS A 41 -8.26 -5.19 -9.69
N TYR A 42 -8.38 -4.70 -8.45
CA TYR A 42 -9.56 -4.95 -7.63
C TYR A 42 -10.84 -4.49 -8.33
N TYR A 43 -10.89 -3.26 -8.85
CA TYR A 43 -12.08 -2.77 -9.54
C TYR A 43 -12.34 -3.52 -10.85
N LEU A 44 -11.30 -3.94 -11.57
CA LEU A 44 -11.48 -4.79 -12.76
C LEU A 44 -12.15 -6.11 -12.41
N MET A 45 -11.70 -6.79 -11.35
CA MET A 45 -12.33 -8.03 -10.86
C MET A 45 -13.77 -7.80 -10.38
N MET A 46 -14.05 -6.64 -9.76
CA MET A 46 -15.41 -6.29 -9.36
C MET A 46 -16.34 -6.09 -10.55
N ILE A 47 -15.87 -5.51 -11.66
CA ILE A 47 -16.66 -5.41 -12.91
C ILE A 47 -16.99 -6.81 -13.42
N GLU A 48 -16.05 -7.75 -13.42
CA GLU A 48 -16.29 -9.13 -13.84
C GLU A 48 -17.31 -9.80 -12.93
N ALA A 49 -17.20 -9.65 -11.62
CA ALA A 49 -18.17 -10.17 -10.66
C ALA A 49 -19.58 -9.60 -10.88
N GLN A 50 -19.69 -8.27 -11.13
CA GLN A 50 -20.99 -7.66 -11.41
C GLN A 50 -21.58 -8.10 -12.76
N LYS A 51 -20.77 -8.40 -13.76
CA LYS A 51 -21.24 -9.02 -15.00
C LYS A 51 -21.84 -10.42 -14.77
N GLU A 52 -21.24 -11.22 -13.89
CA GLU A 52 -21.82 -12.52 -13.52
C GLU A 52 -23.13 -12.35 -12.73
N HIS A 53 -23.24 -11.36 -11.85
CA HIS A 53 -24.51 -11.01 -11.20
C HIS A 53 -25.58 -10.55 -12.20
N LEU A 54 -25.20 -9.80 -13.24
CA LEU A 54 -26.11 -9.42 -14.32
C LEU A 54 -26.63 -10.64 -15.09
N LYS A 55 -25.75 -11.62 -15.40
CA LYS A 55 -26.13 -12.87 -16.02
C LYS A 55 -27.08 -13.70 -15.13
N ALA A 56 -26.83 -13.70 -13.81
CA ALA A 56 -27.73 -14.35 -12.86
C ALA A 56 -29.13 -13.70 -12.86
N ALA A 57 -29.21 -12.37 -12.87
CA ALA A 57 -30.45 -11.61 -12.97
C ALA A 57 -31.16 -11.85 -14.35
N GLU A 58 -30.39 -12.07 -15.41
CA GLU A 58 -30.91 -12.45 -16.72
C GLU A 58 -31.53 -13.87 -16.67
N ALA A 59 -30.93 -14.79 -15.93
CA ALA A 59 -31.44 -16.16 -15.76
C ALA A 59 -32.80 -16.20 -15.06
N ASP A 60 -33.18 -15.19 -14.27
CA ASP A 60 -34.47 -15.09 -13.62
C ASP A 60 -35.67 -14.94 -14.61
N PHE A 61 -35.40 -14.58 -15.87
CA PHE A 61 -36.43 -14.56 -16.94
C PHE A 61 -36.80 -15.95 -17.44
N TYR A 62 -35.98 -16.96 -17.16
CA TYR A 62 -36.17 -18.32 -17.65
C TYR A 62 -36.78 -19.22 -16.59
N PRO A 63 -37.44 -20.36 -17.03
CA PRO A 63 -37.94 -21.35 -16.09
C PRO A 63 -36.82 -21.92 -15.21
N GLN A 64 -37.08 -21.99 -13.92
CA GLN A 64 -36.16 -22.58 -12.95
C GLN A 64 -36.57 -24.03 -12.68
N PHE A 65 -35.63 -24.94 -12.84
CA PHE A 65 -35.81 -26.38 -12.57
C PHE A 65 -35.09 -26.72 -11.27
N SER A 66 -35.75 -27.31 -10.32
CA SER A 66 -35.16 -27.77 -9.08
C SER A 66 -35.59 -29.18 -8.71
N ILE A 67 -34.77 -29.87 -7.94
CA ILE A 67 -35.08 -31.14 -7.33
C ILE A 67 -35.23 -30.90 -5.84
N ASN A 68 -36.41 -31.13 -5.28
CA ASN A 68 -36.65 -30.99 -3.86
C ASN A 68 -36.76 -32.38 -3.24
N GLY A 69 -36.11 -32.55 -2.09
CA GLY A 69 -36.17 -33.80 -1.34
C GLY A 69 -36.15 -33.57 0.16
N SER A 70 -36.88 -34.38 0.87
CA SER A 70 -36.85 -34.36 2.34
C SER A 70 -36.83 -35.81 2.82
N TYR A 71 -36.10 -36.08 3.89
CA TYR A 71 -36.04 -37.35 4.57
C TYR A 71 -35.87 -37.10 6.07
N GLY A 72 -36.78 -37.68 6.89
CA GLY A 72 -36.78 -37.44 8.32
C GLY A 72 -37.88 -38.22 9.05
N PHE A 73 -38.01 -37.93 10.33
CA PHE A 73 -39.06 -38.49 11.18
C PHE A 73 -40.07 -37.40 11.52
N GLU A 74 -41.37 -37.72 11.37
CA GLU A 74 -42.48 -36.84 11.72
C GLU A 74 -43.44 -37.57 12.66
N ALA A 75 -43.76 -36.98 13.81
CA ALA A 75 -44.73 -37.55 14.77
C ALA A 75 -45.43 -36.46 15.55
N VAL A 76 -46.71 -36.67 15.84
CA VAL A 76 -47.54 -35.78 16.66
C VAL A 76 -47.09 -35.79 18.12
N ASN A 77 -46.58 -36.95 18.62
CA ASN A 77 -46.09 -37.12 19.99
C ASN A 77 -44.60 -37.53 19.97
N PHE A 78 -43.82 -36.93 20.85
CA PHE A 78 -42.38 -37.19 20.96
C PHE A 78 -42.04 -38.68 21.19
N ASN A 79 -42.85 -39.40 21.94
CA ASN A 79 -42.68 -40.86 22.20
C ASN A 79 -42.82 -41.72 20.93
N ASN A 80 -43.37 -41.18 19.84
CA ASN A 80 -43.55 -41.90 18.58
C ASN A 80 -42.56 -41.45 17.52
N LEU A 81 -41.68 -40.46 17.79
CA LEU A 81 -40.81 -39.84 16.79
C LEU A 81 -39.89 -40.85 16.08
N ILE A 82 -39.31 -41.81 16.83
CA ILE A 82 -38.35 -42.78 16.29
C ILE A 82 -39.01 -44.14 15.96
N LYS A 83 -40.32 -44.18 15.74
CA LYS A 83 -41.01 -45.39 15.33
C LYS A 83 -41.00 -45.55 13.81
N LYS A 84 -41.03 -46.80 13.33
CA LYS A 84 -41.00 -47.13 11.91
C LYS A 84 -42.11 -46.47 11.08
N GLY A 85 -43.24 -46.11 11.70
CA GLY A 85 -44.37 -45.39 11.07
C GLY A 85 -44.19 -43.86 11.02
N SER A 86 -43.14 -43.31 11.64
CA SER A 86 -42.88 -41.88 11.65
C SER A 86 -41.83 -41.47 10.60
N LEU A 87 -41.30 -42.44 9.87
CA LEU A 87 -40.35 -42.17 8.79
C LEU A 87 -41.07 -41.62 7.59
N LEU A 88 -40.71 -40.42 7.19
CA LEU A 88 -41.20 -39.73 6.01
C LEU A 88 -40.05 -39.37 5.08
N GLY A 89 -40.26 -39.57 3.80
CA GLY A 89 -39.32 -39.14 2.76
C GLY A 89 -40.02 -38.93 1.44
N PHE A 90 -39.61 -37.87 0.76
CA PHE A 90 -40.00 -37.65 -0.62
C PHE A 90 -38.82 -37.06 -1.42
N ILE A 91 -38.86 -37.28 -2.73
CA ILE A 91 -38.01 -36.62 -3.71
C ILE A 91 -38.85 -36.32 -4.94
N GLY A 92 -38.74 -35.10 -5.48
CA GLY A 92 -39.52 -34.75 -6.67
C GLY A 92 -38.94 -33.54 -7.41
N PRO A 93 -39.10 -33.50 -8.74
CA PRO A 93 -38.76 -32.29 -9.50
C PRO A 93 -39.82 -31.20 -9.28
N SER A 94 -39.38 -29.96 -9.35
CA SER A 94 -40.28 -28.80 -9.42
C SER A 94 -39.80 -27.82 -10.50
N ILE A 95 -40.78 -27.17 -11.12
CA ILE A 95 -40.55 -26.16 -12.15
C ILE A 95 -41.23 -24.88 -11.68
N TYR A 96 -40.47 -23.82 -11.63
CA TYR A 96 -40.99 -22.48 -11.35
C TYR A 96 -40.89 -21.61 -12.60
N LEU A 97 -42.05 -21.06 -13.05
CA LEU A 97 -42.12 -20.16 -14.20
C LEU A 97 -42.68 -18.80 -13.76
N PRO A 98 -41.91 -17.71 -13.81
CA PRO A 98 -42.31 -16.39 -13.28
C PRO A 98 -43.14 -15.57 -14.27
N ILE A 99 -44.34 -16.06 -14.67
CA ILE A 99 -45.20 -15.41 -15.67
C ILE A 99 -45.86 -14.11 -15.21
N PHE A 100 -46.03 -13.88 -13.91
CA PHE A 100 -46.72 -12.70 -13.37
C PHE A 100 -45.77 -11.70 -12.70
N HIS A 101 -44.45 -11.94 -12.68
CA HIS A 101 -43.46 -11.15 -11.97
C HIS A 101 -42.49 -10.40 -12.92
N GLU A 102 -42.82 -10.27 -14.20
CA GLU A 102 -41.94 -9.67 -15.22
C GLU A 102 -41.47 -8.28 -14.85
N GLY A 103 -42.33 -7.43 -14.26
CA GLY A 103 -41.95 -6.07 -13.84
C GLY A 103 -40.87 -6.04 -12.77
N SER A 104 -40.94 -6.95 -11.80
CA SER A 104 -39.91 -7.07 -10.74
C SER A 104 -38.59 -7.62 -11.29
N ILE A 105 -38.63 -8.66 -12.10
CA ILE A 105 -37.46 -9.28 -12.74
C ILE A 105 -36.76 -8.28 -13.64
N ARG A 106 -37.52 -7.52 -14.47
CA ARG A 106 -36.96 -6.47 -15.31
C ARG A 106 -36.32 -5.35 -14.49
N SER A 107 -36.91 -4.97 -13.36
CA SER A 107 -36.34 -3.98 -12.44
C SER A 107 -35.02 -4.47 -11.82
N ASN A 108 -34.99 -5.73 -11.37
CA ASN A 108 -33.76 -6.34 -10.82
C ASN A 108 -32.65 -6.43 -11.87
N TYR A 109 -32.97 -6.83 -13.10
CA TYR A 109 -32.01 -6.84 -14.20
C TYR A 109 -31.45 -5.46 -14.50
N LYS A 110 -32.30 -4.40 -14.52
CA LYS A 110 -31.83 -3.01 -14.69
C LYS A 110 -30.92 -2.57 -13.55
N ILE A 111 -31.25 -2.91 -12.30
CA ILE A 111 -30.42 -2.61 -11.14
C ILE A 111 -29.06 -3.31 -11.26
N ALA A 112 -29.03 -4.59 -11.64
CA ALA A 112 -27.79 -5.32 -11.87
C ALA A 112 -26.94 -4.67 -12.97
N GLY A 113 -27.56 -4.21 -14.08
CA GLY A 113 -26.88 -3.47 -15.15
C GLY A 113 -26.33 -2.12 -14.69
N MET A 114 -27.08 -1.39 -13.85
CA MET A 114 -26.58 -0.14 -13.26
C MET A 114 -25.38 -0.39 -12.32
N ASN A 115 -25.38 -1.47 -11.57
CA ASN A 115 -24.26 -1.83 -10.71
C ASN A 115 -22.99 -2.09 -11.55
N VAL A 116 -23.07 -2.74 -12.71
CA VAL A 116 -21.93 -2.88 -13.62
C VAL A 116 -21.37 -1.49 -14.00
N ASN A 117 -22.25 -0.55 -14.37
CA ASN A 117 -21.82 0.81 -14.74
C ASN A 117 -21.17 1.55 -13.57
N ILE A 118 -21.68 1.41 -12.34
CA ILE A 118 -21.08 1.99 -11.14
C ILE A 118 -19.63 1.50 -10.98
N PHE A 119 -19.38 0.20 -11.12
CA PHE A 119 -18.03 -0.34 -10.98
C PHE A 119 -17.10 0.04 -12.14
N ILE A 120 -17.64 0.28 -13.35
CA ILE A 120 -16.88 0.85 -14.46
C ILE A 120 -16.41 2.28 -14.12
N GLU A 121 -17.29 3.11 -13.54
CA GLU A 121 -16.92 4.46 -13.13
C GLU A 121 -15.91 4.46 -11.97
N GLU A 122 -16.06 3.56 -11.00
CA GLU A 122 -15.07 3.41 -9.92
C GLU A 122 -13.70 2.92 -10.45
N TYR A 123 -13.69 2.03 -11.46
CA TYR A 123 -12.46 1.64 -12.15
C TYR A 123 -11.79 2.83 -12.85
N ASN A 124 -12.56 3.61 -13.62
CA ASN A 124 -12.05 4.82 -14.30
C ASN A 124 -11.44 5.80 -13.29
N LYS A 125 -12.13 6.02 -12.17
CA LYS A 125 -11.67 6.86 -11.07
C LYS A 125 -10.38 6.32 -10.43
N ALA A 126 -10.29 5.00 -10.21
CA ALA A 126 -9.10 4.36 -9.67
C ALA A 126 -7.89 4.55 -10.62
N VAL A 127 -8.08 4.40 -11.93
CA VAL A 127 -7.04 4.62 -12.95
C VAL A 127 -6.54 6.08 -12.92
N ILE A 128 -7.46 7.05 -12.88
CA ILE A 128 -7.11 8.48 -12.82
C ILE A 128 -6.35 8.80 -11.53
N ASN A 129 -6.82 8.30 -10.40
CA ASN A 129 -6.15 8.49 -9.12
C ASN A 129 -4.75 7.87 -9.12
N ALA A 130 -4.63 6.63 -9.63
CA ALA A 130 -3.35 5.95 -9.76
C ALA A 130 -2.35 6.73 -10.61
N TYR A 131 -2.81 7.28 -11.75
CA TYR A 131 -1.98 8.14 -12.59
C TYR A 131 -1.50 9.40 -11.83
N ASN A 132 -2.43 10.09 -11.18
CA ASN A 132 -2.11 11.30 -10.43
C ASN A 132 -1.15 11.04 -9.25
N ASP A 133 -1.35 9.93 -8.53
CA ASP A 133 -0.47 9.52 -7.43
C ASP A 133 0.96 9.30 -7.93
N ILE A 134 1.13 8.53 -9.00
CA ILE A 134 2.44 8.22 -9.58
C ILE A 134 3.11 9.50 -10.10
N ASP A 135 2.37 10.33 -10.84
CA ASP A 135 2.89 11.58 -11.41
C ASP A 135 3.36 12.55 -10.32
N ASN A 136 2.56 12.71 -9.26
CA ASN A 136 2.89 13.54 -8.11
C ASN A 136 4.16 13.04 -7.39
N GLU A 137 4.25 11.73 -7.12
CA GLU A 137 5.40 11.16 -6.42
C GLU A 137 6.65 11.18 -7.32
N LEU A 138 6.50 10.98 -8.63
CA LEU A 138 7.59 11.10 -9.59
C LEU A 138 8.11 12.55 -9.67
N TYR A 139 7.21 13.53 -9.72
CA TYR A 139 7.57 14.96 -9.71
C TYR A 139 8.33 15.34 -8.43
N LYS A 140 7.82 14.95 -7.25
CA LYS A 140 8.49 15.18 -5.96
C LYS A 140 9.88 14.54 -5.93
N THR A 141 10.00 13.31 -6.41
CA THR A 141 11.27 12.57 -6.43
C THR A 141 12.28 13.23 -7.37
N LYS A 142 11.87 13.63 -8.58
CA LYS A 142 12.72 14.36 -9.53
C LYS A 142 13.16 15.72 -8.98
N THR A 143 12.23 16.45 -8.35
CA THR A 143 12.54 17.77 -7.76
C THR A 143 13.53 17.64 -6.61
N LEU A 144 13.33 16.63 -5.75
CA LEU A 144 14.23 16.38 -4.63
C LEU A 144 15.61 15.92 -5.11
N LYS A 145 15.65 15.03 -6.12
CA LYS A 145 16.88 14.59 -6.78
C LYS A 145 17.65 15.79 -7.37
N LYS A 146 16.96 16.62 -8.14
CA LYS A 146 17.54 17.84 -8.72
C LYS A 146 18.07 18.79 -7.64
N SER A 147 17.32 18.98 -6.55
CA SER A 147 17.74 19.79 -5.41
C SER A 147 18.99 19.23 -4.73
N LEU A 148 19.13 17.92 -4.69
CA LEU A 148 20.35 17.27 -4.18
C LEU A 148 21.50 17.44 -5.18
N GLU A 149 21.26 17.26 -6.49
CA GLU A 149 22.29 17.41 -7.52
C GLU A 149 22.75 18.86 -7.69
N ASP A 150 21.84 19.83 -7.72
CA ASP A 150 22.16 21.26 -7.91
C ASP A 150 22.81 21.89 -6.66
N LYS A 151 22.41 21.46 -5.46
CA LYS A 151 22.93 21.97 -4.18
C LYS A 151 24.06 21.10 -3.64
N GLN A 152 24.20 19.86 -4.10
CA GLN A 152 25.14 18.88 -3.57
C GLN A 152 26.61 19.30 -3.75
N PRO A 153 27.09 19.88 -4.88
CA PRO A 153 28.49 20.27 -4.95
C PRO A 153 28.83 21.42 -4.01
N LEU A 154 27.93 22.38 -3.82
CA LEU A 154 28.18 23.55 -2.94
C LEU A 154 27.80 23.29 -1.49
N TYR A 155 26.64 22.66 -1.25
CA TYR A 155 26.11 22.40 0.08
C TYR A 155 26.83 21.22 0.78
N LEU A 156 27.13 20.14 0.05
CA LEU A 156 27.93 19.03 0.58
C LEU A 156 29.38 19.45 0.79
N ALA A 157 29.97 20.18 -0.14
CA ALA A 157 31.33 20.72 0.07
C ALA A 157 31.36 21.70 1.24
N GLU A 158 30.32 22.50 1.44
CA GLU A 158 30.20 23.41 2.58
C GLU A 158 29.83 22.67 3.86
N ALA A 159 28.92 21.70 3.81
CA ALA A 159 28.54 20.83 4.95
C ALA A 159 29.72 19.93 5.35
N GLU A 160 30.41 19.32 4.39
CA GLU A 160 31.64 18.54 4.65
C GLU A 160 32.76 19.38 5.17
N LYS A 161 32.95 20.56 4.61
CA LYS A 161 33.91 21.54 5.12
C LYS A 161 33.54 22.02 6.53
N ASN A 162 32.28 22.32 6.78
CA ASN A 162 31.78 22.68 8.11
C ASN A 162 31.89 21.51 9.10
N PHE A 163 31.59 20.28 8.65
CA PHE A 163 31.76 19.08 9.44
C PHE A 163 33.24 18.84 9.82
N LEU A 164 34.16 18.92 8.85
CA LEU A 164 35.59 18.77 9.09
C LEU A 164 36.13 19.88 9.98
N ASN A 165 35.72 21.13 9.76
CA ASN A 165 36.10 22.26 10.60
C ASN A 165 35.56 22.13 12.03
N ASN A 166 34.27 21.73 12.17
CA ASN A 166 33.66 21.52 13.48
C ASN A 166 34.33 20.36 14.22
N ARG A 167 34.65 19.26 13.49
CA ARG A 167 35.40 18.13 14.07
C ARG A 167 36.77 18.53 14.54
N LYS A 168 37.54 19.25 13.71
CA LYS A 168 38.90 19.77 14.07
C LYS A 168 38.80 20.66 15.27
N THR A 169 37.87 21.62 15.27
CA THR A 169 37.65 22.55 16.39
C THR A 169 37.20 21.81 17.66
N LEU A 170 36.41 20.72 17.53
CA LEU A 170 36.01 19.89 18.66
C LEU A 170 37.22 19.16 19.28
N ASP A 171 38.08 18.58 18.45
CA ASP A 171 39.27 17.86 18.88
C ASP A 171 40.28 18.84 19.54
N GLU A 172 40.49 20.04 18.94
CA GLU A 172 41.30 21.10 19.51
C GLU A 172 40.75 21.58 20.87
N ASN A 173 39.45 21.80 20.98
CA ASN A 173 38.81 22.23 22.23
C ASN A 173 38.83 21.14 23.29
N LYS A 174 38.74 19.85 22.90
CA LYS A 174 38.92 18.74 23.83
C LYS A 174 40.31 18.71 24.43
N THR A 175 41.34 18.95 23.62
CA THR A 175 42.73 19.07 24.08
C THR A 175 42.90 20.29 24.98
N LYS A 176 42.36 21.44 24.56
CA LYS A 176 42.39 22.69 25.34
C LYS A 176 41.62 22.59 26.66
N LEU A 177 40.53 21.86 26.71
CA LEU A 177 39.79 21.57 27.93
C LEU A 177 40.62 20.75 28.91
N ASN A 178 41.35 19.74 28.42
CA ASN A 178 42.23 18.90 29.23
C ASN A 178 43.43 19.70 29.85
N ILE A 179 43.87 20.75 29.15
CA ILE A 179 44.92 21.66 29.64
C ILE A 179 44.36 22.89 30.38
N GLY A 180 43.04 22.97 30.56
CA GLY A 180 42.40 24.05 31.31
C GLY A 180 42.32 25.41 30.59
N THR A 181 42.59 25.47 29.28
CA THR A 181 42.62 26.73 28.49
C THR A 181 41.26 27.09 27.86
N VAL A 182 40.28 26.19 27.90
CA VAL A 182 38.92 26.40 27.36
C VAL A 182 37.89 25.97 28.39
N SER A 183 36.79 26.71 28.50
CA SER A 183 35.71 26.37 29.43
C SER A 183 34.94 25.10 28.98
N LYS A 184 34.41 24.37 29.95
CA LYS A 184 33.53 23.20 29.67
C LYS A 184 32.31 23.62 28.86
N TYR A 185 31.83 24.85 29.04
CA TYR A 185 30.69 25.39 28.29
C TYR A 185 31.02 25.52 26.80
N ASP A 186 32.17 26.11 26.46
CA ASP A 186 32.59 26.28 25.06
C ASP A 186 32.79 24.95 24.35
N TYR A 187 33.34 23.96 25.05
CA TYR A 187 33.48 22.60 24.54
C TYR A 187 32.08 21.96 24.24
N LEU A 188 31.12 22.07 25.17
CA LEU A 188 29.77 21.55 24.99
C LEU A 188 29.03 22.27 23.87
N LEU A 189 29.20 23.58 23.70
CA LEU A 189 28.60 24.33 22.59
C LEU A 189 29.15 23.87 21.23
N LYS A 190 30.45 23.64 21.12
CA LYS A 190 31.04 23.10 19.88
C LYS A 190 30.59 21.70 19.59
N LYS A 191 30.45 20.85 20.61
CA LYS A 191 29.90 19.49 20.48
C LYS A 191 28.45 19.52 20.00
N TYR A 192 27.62 20.41 20.53
CA TYR A 192 26.25 20.61 20.13
C TYR A 192 26.15 21.01 18.65
N ASN A 193 26.93 22.04 18.21
CA ASN A 193 26.93 22.50 16.83
C ASN A 193 27.40 21.42 15.85
N PHE A 194 28.39 20.62 16.23
CA PHE A 194 28.82 19.46 15.45
C PHE A 194 27.74 18.41 15.31
N THR A 195 27.04 18.10 16.41
CA THR A 195 25.93 17.10 16.39
C THR A 195 24.80 17.58 15.55
N ASN A 196 24.42 18.86 15.62
CA ASN A 196 23.33 19.43 14.79
C ASN A 196 23.65 19.40 13.30
N SER A 197 24.85 19.85 12.89
CA SER A 197 25.21 19.78 11.46
C SER A 197 25.25 18.36 10.91
N SER A 198 25.69 17.39 11.73
CA SER A 198 25.64 15.97 11.35
C SER A 198 24.20 15.42 11.25
N LEU A 199 23.27 15.96 12.05
CA LEU A 199 21.87 15.57 12.03
C LEU A 199 21.15 16.10 10.78
N GLU A 200 21.41 17.37 10.43
CA GLU A 200 20.83 18.01 9.24
C GLU A 200 21.18 17.29 7.94
N ASP A 201 22.45 16.90 7.78
CA ASP A 201 22.91 16.12 6.63
C ASP A 201 22.15 14.80 6.51
N LYS A 202 22.05 14.05 7.61
CA LYS A 202 21.32 12.78 7.64
C LYS A 202 19.81 12.92 7.37
N GLN A 203 19.20 14.02 7.81
CA GLN A 203 17.77 14.27 7.56
C GLN A 203 17.46 14.47 6.07
N ILE A 204 18.35 15.10 5.31
CA ILE A 204 18.17 15.32 3.86
C ILE A 204 18.21 13.97 3.14
N HIS A 205 19.20 13.15 3.43
CA HIS A 205 19.29 11.79 2.87
C HIS A 205 18.08 10.95 3.23
N PHE A 206 17.65 10.97 4.49
CA PHE A 206 16.47 10.24 4.95
C PHE A 206 15.20 10.67 4.20
N LYS A 207 14.98 11.98 4.01
CA LYS A 207 13.85 12.48 3.22
C LYS A 207 13.84 11.95 1.78
N PHE A 208 15.01 11.86 1.15
CA PHE A 208 15.13 11.33 -0.21
C PHE A 208 14.75 9.84 -0.26
N TYR A 209 15.19 9.03 0.71
CA TYR A 209 14.83 7.61 0.78
C TYR A 209 13.33 7.40 1.04
N VAL A 210 12.75 8.17 1.97
CA VAL A 210 11.30 8.12 2.20
C VAL A 210 10.53 8.45 0.92
N GLN A 211 11.00 9.42 0.15
CA GLN A 211 10.38 9.79 -1.13
C GLN A 211 10.49 8.68 -2.18
N GLN A 212 11.61 7.96 -2.24
CA GLN A 212 11.75 6.79 -3.12
C GLN A 212 10.80 5.67 -2.72
N ILE A 213 10.63 5.41 -1.42
CA ILE A 213 9.66 4.42 -0.91
C ILE A 213 8.23 4.81 -1.29
N ASN A 214 7.87 6.10 -1.16
CA ASN A 214 6.56 6.60 -1.56
C ASN A 214 6.31 6.40 -3.06
N LEU A 215 7.32 6.64 -3.90
CA LEU A 215 7.22 6.39 -5.33
C LEU A 215 7.01 4.89 -5.62
N ILE A 216 7.75 3.99 -4.97
CA ILE A 216 7.57 2.54 -5.13
C ILE A 216 6.16 2.12 -4.71
N ASN A 217 5.66 2.64 -3.59
CA ASN A 217 4.30 2.37 -3.13
C ASN A 217 3.25 2.87 -4.12
N SER A 218 3.43 4.06 -4.70
CA SER A 218 2.51 4.61 -5.71
C SER A 218 2.46 3.79 -7.00
N ILE A 219 3.53 3.07 -7.32
CA ILE A 219 3.63 2.14 -8.45
C ILE A 219 2.98 0.78 -8.13
N GLY A 220 2.56 0.54 -6.87
CA GLY A 220 1.96 -0.72 -6.43
C GLY A 220 2.96 -1.76 -5.92
N GLY A 221 4.18 -1.34 -5.60
CA GLY A 221 5.21 -2.18 -4.94
C GLY A 221 5.93 -3.19 -5.84
N ALA A 222 5.54 -3.34 -7.10
CA ALA A 222 6.06 -4.35 -8.02
C ALA A 222 6.65 -3.71 -9.29
N TYR A 223 7.65 -2.84 -9.13
CA TYR A 223 8.45 -2.44 -10.28
C TYR A 223 9.44 -3.57 -10.61
N LYS A 224 9.08 -4.40 -11.59
CA LYS A 224 10.02 -5.31 -12.26
C LYS A 224 10.59 -4.57 -13.47
N GLU A 225 11.94 -4.53 -13.55
CA GLU A 225 12.66 -4.05 -14.73
C GLU A 225 12.32 -4.85 -15.98
#